data_f88a3edfa8ec1da014a084394c70f535
#
_entry.id   f88a3edfa8ec1da014a084394c70f535
#
_cell.length_a   1.000
_cell.length_b   1.000
_cell.length_c   1.000
_cell.angle_alpha   90.00
_cell.angle_beta   90.00
_cell.angle_gamma   90.00
#
_symmetry.space_group_name_H-M   'P 1'
#
loop_
_entity.id
_entity.type
_entity.pdbx_description
1 polymer ?
#
loop_
_entity_poly.entity_id
_entity_poly.type
_entity_poly.pdbx_seq_one_letter_code
_entity_poly.pdbx_strand_id
1 'polypeptide(L)'
;MGRPTAADQMPLQAQVQIEPFEKWGLDFVGPISPMSRKKRYILVCTDYVTKWVEAKALLRATEKSVIEFIYEEIFTRFGIPREIVTDNGAQFVSKSMKALTEQYGIKHYKSSPYHP
;
A
#
# COMPACT_ATOMS: atom_id res chain seq x y z
N MET A 1 0.64 -17.28 -38.49
CA MET A 1 0.42 -17.13 -37.94
C MET A 1 0.29 -16.88 -37.21
N GLY A 2 0.18 -16.63 -36.84
CA GLY A 2 -0.22 -16.44 -36.08
C GLY A 2 -0.15 -16.04 -35.34
N ARG A 3 -0.25 -15.93 -35.22
CA ARG A 3 -0.42 -15.51 -34.39
C ARG A 3 -0.60 -15.07 -33.68
N PRO A 4 -0.59 -14.91 -33.55
CA PRO A 4 -0.98 -14.53 -32.69
C PRO A 4 -1.37 -14.11 -32.36
N THR A 5 -1.75 -13.97 -32.38
CA THR A 5 -2.19 -13.55 -31.97
C THR A 5 -2.63 -12.85 -31.47
N ALA A 6 -3.12 -12.64 -31.67
CA ALA A 6 -3.51 -11.79 -31.06
C ALA A 6 -3.74 -11.74 -29.96
N ALA A 7 -4.05 -12.39 -29.86
CA ALA A 7 -4.26 -12.29 -28.78
C ALA A 7 -3.39 -12.15 -28.11
N ASP A 8 -2.87 -12.68 -28.58
CA ASP A 8 -2.01 -12.64 -27.92
C ASP A 8 -1.68 -11.55 -27.73
N GLN A 9 -2.02 -11.03 -28.18
CA GLN A 9 -1.55 -10.04 -27.92
C GLN A 9 -2.22 -9.20 -27.11
N MET A 10 -3.26 -9.16 -26.99
CA MET A 10 -3.88 -8.34 -26.28
C MET A 10 -3.78 -8.38 -24.91
N PRO A 11 -3.78 -9.39 -24.40
CA PRO A 11 -3.62 -9.43 -22.99
C PRO A 11 -2.33 -8.86 -22.53
N LEU A 12 -1.40 -8.82 -23.36
CA LEU A 12 -0.14 -8.25 -22.97
C LEU A 12 -0.26 -6.82 -22.56
N GLN A 13 -1.18 -6.12 -23.20
CA GLN A 13 -1.30 -4.75 -22.84
C GLN A 13 -1.86 -4.57 -21.47
N ALA A 14 -2.66 -5.51 -21.01
CA ALA A 14 -3.23 -5.43 -19.71
C ALA A 14 -2.21 -5.67 -18.61
N GLN A 15 -1.07 -6.18 -18.97
CA GLN A 15 -0.07 -6.53 -17.99
C GLN A 15 1.03 -5.49 -17.96
N VAL A 16 0.71 -4.36 -17.36
CA VAL A 16 1.72 -3.34 -17.17
C VAL A 16 2.71 -3.85 -16.15
N GLN A 17 3.97 -3.85 -16.51
CA GLN A 17 5.01 -4.30 -15.61
C GLN A 17 5.19 -3.28 -14.50
N ILE A 18 5.24 -3.79 -13.26
CA ILE A 18 5.42 -2.94 -12.10
C ILE A 18 6.91 -2.80 -11.82
N GLU A 19 7.37 -1.58 -11.73
CA GLU A 19 8.76 -1.29 -11.40
C GLU A 19 8.94 -1.19 -9.91
N PRO A 20 10.20 -1.23 -9.43
CA PRO A 20 10.45 -1.03 -8.00
C PRO A 20 9.82 0.25 -7.50
N PHE A 21 9.23 0.18 -6.31
CA PHE A 21 8.65 1.30 -5.59
C PHE A 21 7.40 1.89 -6.23
N GLU A 22 6.79 1.18 -7.17
CA GLU A 22 5.54 1.62 -7.78
C GLU A 22 4.31 0.98 -7.16
N LYS A 23 4.49 -0.09 -6.42
CA LYS A 23 3.36 -0.78 -5.78
C LYS A 23 3.73 -1.15 -4.36
N TRP A 24 3.00 -0.59 -3.41
CA TRP A 24 3.28 -0.78 -1.99
C TRP A 24 2.10 -1.43 -1.31
N GLY A 25 2.41 -2.35 -0.40
CA GLY A 25 1.40 -2.89 0.52
C GLY A 25 1.55 -2.21 1.87
N LEU A 26 0.44 -1.80 2.48
CA LEU A 26 0.45 -1.20 3.80
C LEU A 26 -0.36 -2.06 4.75
N ASP A 27 0.15 -2.21 5.97
CA ASP A 27 -0.52 -3.01 6.98
C ASP A 27 -0.17 -2.49 8.37
N PHE A 28 -1.08 -2.69 9.32
CA PHE A 28 -0.82 -2.39 10.72
C PHE A 28 -0.55 -3.68 11.46
N VAL A 29 0.45 -3.65 12.33
CA VAL A 29 0.75 -4.74 13.23
C VAL A 29 0.51 -4.24 14.64
N GLY A 30 -0.14 -5.05 15.45
CA GLY A 30 -0.38 -4.70 16.84
C GLY A 30 -1.85 -4.65 17.17
N PRO A 31 -2.17 -4.17 18.36
CA PRO A 31 -1.30 -3.43 19.25
C PRO A 31 -0.24 -4.31 19.91
N ILE A 32 0.91 -3.71 20.11
CA ILE A 32 2.02 -4.36 20.80
C ILE A 32 2.21 -3.67 22.14
N SER A 33 2.37 -4.47 23.20
CA SER A 33 2.56 -3.93 24.55
C SER A 33 4.01 -4.13 24.94
N PRO A 34 4.86 -3.15 24.65
CA PRO A 34 6.26 -3.28 25.05
C PRO A 34 6.40 -3.06 26.56
N MET A 35 7.61 -3.26 27.05
CA MET A 35 7.87 -3.13 28.48
C MET A 35 7.59 -1.74 29.02
N SER A 36 7.56 -0.74 28.16
CA SER A 36 7.21 0.61 28.55
C SER A 36 5.73 0.78 28.92
N ARG A 37 4.93 -0.27 28.74
CA ARG A 37 3.51 -0.29 29.05
C ARG A 37 2.63 0.51 28.12
N LYS A 38 3.20 1.24 27.17
CA LYS A 38 2.40 1.94 26.16
C LYS A 38 2.18 1.00 25.00
N LYS A 39 0.92 0.81 24.64
CA LYS A 39 0.59 0.02 23.47
C LYS A 39 1.03 0.78 22.24
N ARG A 40 1.57 0.06 21.29
CA ARG A 40 2.01 0.65 20.04
C ARG A 40 1.51 -0.15 18.88
N TYR A 41 1.37 0.55 17.79
CA TYR A 41 1.09 -0.07 16.50
C TYR A 41 2.31 0.14 15.63
N ILE A 42 2.54 -0.78 14.72
CA ILE A 42 3.58 -0.61 13.72
C ILE A 42 2.91 -0.54 12.37
N LEU A 43 3.10 0.56 11.69
CA LEU A 43 2.62 0.69 10.32
C LEU A 43 3.78 0.27 9.43
N VAL A 44 3.51 -0.67 8.55
CA VAL A 44 4.53 -1.28 7.70
C VAL A 44 4.12 -1.07 6.26
N CYS A 45 5.07 -0.68 5.42
CA CYS A 45 4.85 -0.71 3.98
C CYS A 45 5.93 -1.56 3.34
N THR A 46 5.52 -2.33 2.35
CA THR A 46 6.42 -3.24 1.65
C THR A 46 6.31 -2.99 0.16
N ASP A 47 7.45 -2.79 -0.49
CA ASP A 47 7.47 -2.70 -1.95
C ASP A 47 7.28 -4.10 -2.54
N TYR A 48 6.33 -4.24 -3.43
CA TYR A 48 5.99 -5.54 -4.00
C TYR A 48 7.11 -6.14 -4.83
N VAL A 49 7.91 -5.31 -5.47
CA VAL A 49 8.95 -5.79 -6.39
C VAL A 49 10.21 -6.17 -5.64
N THR A 50 10.74 -5.26 -4.83
CA THR A 50 12.02 -5.48 -4.17
C THR A 50 11.89 -6.11 -2.81
N LYS A 51 10.69 -6.08 -2.24
CA LYS A 51 10.41 -6.52 -0.87
C LYS A 51 11.05 -5.61 0.18
N TRP A 52 11.43 -4.42 -0.23
CA TRP A 52 11.91 -3.41 0.71
C TRP A 52 10.81 -3.06 1.68
N VAL A 53 11.17 -2.89 2.94
CA VAL A 53 10.20 -2.62 3.99
C VAL A 53 10.57 -1.34 4.71
N GLU A 54 9.57 -0.48 4.91
CA GLU A 54 9.68 0.65 5.81
C GLU A 54 8.64 0.45 6.90
N ALA A 55 9.01 0.79 8.13
CA ALA A 55 8.09 0.60 9.24
C ALA A 55 8.25 1.74 10.23
N LYS A 56 7.16 2.06 10.92
CA LYS A 56 7.16 3.12 11.91
C LYS A 56 6.25 2.74 13.06
N ALA A 57 6.75 2.93 14.27
CA ALA A 57 5.94 2.69 15.47
C ALA A 57 5.07 3.90 15.73
N LEU A 58 3.81 3.67 16.01
CA LEU A 58 2.83 4.72 16.22
C LEU A 58 2.04 4.42 17.49
N LEU A 59 1.64 5.48 18.19
CA LEU A 59 0.78 5.31 19.36
C LEU A 59 -0.66 5.04 18.96
N ARG A 60 -1.08 5.48 17.78
CA ARG A 60 -2.44 5.32 17.32
C ARG A 60 -2.49 4.86 15.86
N ALA A 61 -3.41 3.96 15.60
CA ALA A 61 -3.65 3.49 14.24
C ALA A 61 -4.83 4.26 13.67
N THR A 62 -4.57 5.47 13.19
CA THR A 62 -5.61 6.37 12.69
C THR A 62 -5.42 6.65 11.21
N GLU A 63 -6.47 7.17 10.56
CA GLU A 63 -6.34 7.56 9.16
C GLU A 63 -5.30 8.67 9.00
N LYS A 64 -5.22 9.58 9.97
CA LYS A 64 -4.23 10.64 9.91
C LYS A 64 -2.82 10.07 9.92
N SER A 65 -2.56 9.09 10.78
CA SER A 65 -1.24 8.50 10.84
C SER A 65 -0.88 7.77 9.56
N VAL A 66 -1.87 7.16 8.90
CA VAL A 66 -1.62 6.51 7.61
C VAL A 66 -1.22 7.53 6.55
N ILE A 67 -1.95 8.65 6.48
CA ILE A 67 -1.66 9.67 5.48
C ILE A 67 -0.27 10.27 5.72
N GLU A 68 0.06 10.59 6.97
CA GLU A 68 1.36 11.13 7.28
C GLU A 68 2.47 10.16 6.93
N PHE A 69 2.25 8.88 7.20
CA PHE A 69 3.24 7.85 6.88
C PHE A 69 3.48 7.77 5.37
N ILE A 70 2.39 7.80 4.59
CA ILE A 70 2.51 7.72 3.13
C ILE A 70 3.33 8.89 2.60
N TYR A 71 3.07 10.09 3.09
CA TYR A 71 3.84 11.26 2.66
C TYR A 71 5.29 11.15 3.08
N GLU A 72 5.53 10.82 4.34
CA GLU A 72 6.88 10.86 4.89
C GLU A 72 7.75 9.71 4.46
N GLU A 73 7.17 8.51 4.38
CA GLU A 73 7.97 7.32 4.15
C GLU A 73 7.96 6.85 2.71
N ILE A 74 6.94 7.22 1.94
CA ILE A 74 6.85 6.76 0.56
C ILE A 74 7.07 7.91 -0.42
N PHE A 75 6.22 8.92 -0.37
CA PHE A 75 6.24 9.98 -1.39
C PHE A 75 7.56 10.73 -1.43
N THR A 76 8.04 11.17 -0.27
CA THR A 76 9.25 11.99 -0.23
C THR A 76 10.50 11.20 -0.53
N ARG A 77 10.47 9.90 -0.37
CA ARG A 77 11.66 9.08 -0.53
C ARG A 77 11.68 8.31 -1.84
N PHE A 78 10.52 7.88 -2.32
CA PHE A 78 10.45 7.00 -3.49
C PHE A 78 9.58 7.57 -4.59
N GLY A 79 8.91 8.69 -4.35
CA GLY A 79 8.01 9.26 -5.34
C GLY A 79 6.59 8.77 -5.17
N ILE A 80 5.72 9.20 -6.07
CA ILE A 80 4.31 8.84 -6.03
C ILE A 80 4.14 7.46 -6.65
N PRO A 81 3.63 6.48 -5.89
CA PRO A 81 3.47 5.14 -6.44
C PRO A 81 2.26 5.08 -7.37
N ARG A 82 2.22 4.03 -8.16
CA ARG A 82 1.06 3.78 -9.03
C ARG A 82 -0.05 3.07 -8.29
N GLU A 83 0.32 2.21 -7.33
CA GLU A 83 -0.65 1.37 -6.65
C GLU A 83 -0.31 1.24 -5.17
N ILE A 84 -1.36 1.20 -4.37
CA ILE A 84 -1.25 0.90 -2.95
C ILE A 84 -2.27 -0.20 -2.64
N VAL A 85 -1.84 -1.21 -1.90
CA VAL A 85 -2.68 -2.33 -1.49
C VAL A 85 -2.81 -2.31 0.02
N THR A 86 -4.02 -2.36 0.53
CA THR A 86 -4.27 -2.43 1.96
C THR A 86 -5.39 -3.42 2.23
N ASP A 87 -5.65 -3.70 3.49
CA ASP A 87 -6.87 -4.43 3.84
C ASP A 87 -8.03 -3.43 3.95
N ASN A 88 -9.15 -3.88 4.49
CA ASN A 88 -10.34 -3.06 4.62
C ASN A 88 -10.46 -2.38 5.98
N GLY A 89 -9.35 -2.23 6.68
CA GLY A 89 -9.37 -1.52 7.95
C GLY A 89 -9.87 -0.09 7.80
N ALA A 90 -10.58 0.41 8.80
CA ALA A 90 -11.21 1.72 8.72
C ALA A 90 -10.22 2.82 8.42
N GLN A 91 -9.01 2.72 8.95
CA GLN A 91 -8.00 3.75 8.75
C GLN A 91 -7.46 3.77 7.32
N PHE A 92 -7.66 2.69 6.56
CA PHE A 92 -7.24 2.62 5.17
C PHE A 92 -8.36 2.93 4.19
N VAL A 93 -9.62 2.70 4.59
CA VAL A 93 -10.76 2.95 3.70
C VAL A 93 -11.46 4.24 4.07
N SER A 94 -10.70 5.22 4.49
CA SER A 94 -11.20 6.48 4.97
C SER A 94 -11.40 7.48 3.83
N LYS A 95 -12.10 8.57 4.13
CA LYS A 95 -12.25 9.67 3.16
C LYS A 95 -10.90 10.30 2.85
N SER A 96 -10.03 10.39 3.85
CA SER A 96 -8.70 10.96 3.65
C SER A 96 -7.89 10.11 2.68
N MET A 97 -7.97 8.81 2.81
CA MET A 97 -7.25 7.91 1.90
C MET A 97 -7.80 8.01 0.49
N LYS A 98 -9.12 8.09 0.37
CA LYS A 98 -9.73 8.24 -0.94
C LYS A 98 -9.30 9.55 -1.60
N ALA A 99 -9.30 10.64 -0.83
CA ALA A 99 -8.89 11.93 -1.35
C ALA A 99 -7.43 11.90 -1.79
N LEU A 100 -6.56 11.29 -0.99
CA LEU A 100 -5.14 11.20 -1.31
C LEU A 100 -4.92 10.43 -2.61
N THR A 101 -5.51 9.24 -2.71
CA THR A 101 -5.29 8.41 -3.88
C THR A 101 -5.87 9.02 -5.13
N GLU A 102 -7.00 9.70 -5.03
CA GLU A 102 -7.57 10.38 -6.17
C GLU A 102 -6.72 11.57 -6.60
N GLN A 103 -6.22 12.33 -5.63
CA GLN A 103 -5.41 13.50 -5.94
C GLN A 103 -4.15 13.14 -6.71
N TYR A 104 -3.53 12.02 -6.37
CA TYR A 104 -2.25 11.64 -6.96
C TYR A 104 -2.37 10.55 -8.01
N GLY A 105 -3.60 10.14 -8.34
CA GLY A 105 -3.80 9.14 -9.37
C GLY A 105 -3.32 7.76 -9.00
N ILE A 106 -3.42 7.42 -7.71
CA ILE A 106 -2.97 6.12 -7.20
C ILE A 106 -4.15 5.16 -7.19
N LYS A 107 -3.94 3.97 -7.72
CA LYS A 107 -4.94 2.92 -7.61
C LYS A 107 -4.84 2.27 -6.23
N HIS A 108 -5.93 2.29 -5.50
CA HIS A 108 -5.97 1.72 -4.16
C HIS A 108 -6.75 0.41 -4.20
N TYR A 109 -6.06 -0.69 -4.01
CA TYR A 109 -6.68 -2.02 -3.96
C TYR A 109 -6.88 -2.41 -2.51
N LYS A 110 -8.11 -2.77 -2.17
CA LYS A 110 -8.46 -3.20 -0.82
C LYS A 110 -8.75 -4.68 -0.88
N SER A 111 -7.85 -5.47 -0.34
CA SER A 111 -8.01 -6.90 -0.39
C SER A 111 -8.85 -7.35 0.79
N SER A 112 -9.70 -8.33 0.55
CA SER A 112 -10.44 -8.93 1.64
C SER A 112 -9.49 -9.72 2.51
N PRO A 113 -9.78 -9.82 3.81
CA PRO A 113 -9.00 -10.72 4.64
C PRO A 113 -9.06 -12.12 4.06
N TYR A 114 -7.95 -12.82 4.19
CA TYR A 114 -7.88 -14.17 3.70
C TYR A 114 -8.76 -15.09 4.52
N HIS A 115 -9.54 -15.90 3.85
CA HIS A 115 -10.40 -16.88 4.48
C HIS A 115 -10.08 -18.24 3.90
N PRO A 116 -9.49 -19.10 4.68
CA PRO A 116 -9.19 -20.44 4.19
C PRO A 116 -10.44 -21.21 3.85
#